data_f210af52fabd1a1823cf60aa2a3bf63e
#
_entry.id   f210af52fabd1a1823cf60aa2a3bf63e
#
_cell.length_a   1.000
_cell.length_b   1.000
_cell.length_c   1.000
_cell.angle_alpha   90.00
_cell.angle_beta   90.00
_cell.angle_gamma   90.00
#
_symmetry.space_group_name_H-M   'P 1'
#
loop_
_entity.id
_entity.type
_entity.pdbx_description
1 polymer ?
#
loop_
_entity_poly.entity_id
_entity_poly.type
_entity_poly.pdbx_seq_one_letter_code
_entity_poly.pdbx_strand_id
1 'polypeptide(L)'
;MSKSGTIRSGMGGWTFEPWDTSFYPDKLPKAKQLQYASRQVPSIEVNGTYYSSFKEPTFVKWASEAPDGFVYSLKGNRFVTNRRVLGEAGESMLRFLGSGVAALGDKLGPILWQFAPTKKFDPDDFEAFLKLLPEKQDGVALRHALEVRNDSFIVQEFAALARKYKAAIVYADHAKYPDIADVTGDFIYARLQTGSDDNPDCYTPKGLDEWAARARIWAEGKQPADLRRVDPATDAPVQPRDVFVYFITEGKVRAPFGAMALMKRLAD
;
A
#
# COMPACT_ATOMS: atom_id res chain seq x y z
N MET A 1 23.30 -0.41 17.35
CA MET A 1 22.66 0.21 16.16
C MET A 1 21.19 -0.17 16.20
N SER A 2 20.27 0.79 16.28
CA SER A 2 18.82 0.52 16.17
C SER A 2 18.58 -0.09 14.78
N LYS A 3 17.97 -1.29 14.71
CA LYS A 3 17.59 -1.87 13.41
C LYS A 3 16.55 -0.95 12.80
N SER A 4 16.79 -0.43 11.59
CA SER A 4 15.74 0.23 10.80
C SER A 4 14.72 -0.79 10.33
N GLY A 5 13.49 -0.37 10.06
CA GLY A 5 12.49 -1.20 9.42
C GLY A 5 12.87 -1.55 7.99
N THR A 6 12.19 -2.53 7.41
CA THR A 6 12.43 -2.96 6.03
C THR A 6 11.68 -2.07 5.05
N ILE A 7 12.40 -1.53 4.05
CA ILE A 7 11.77 -0.74 2.98
C ILE A 7 11.51 -1.66 1.79
N ARG A 8 10.28 -1.64 1.29
CA ARG A 8 9.85 -2.39 0.09
C ARG A 8 9.21 -1.44 -0.90
N SER A 9 9.77 -1.42 -2.11
CA SER A 9 9.17 -0.70 -3.21
C SER A 9 8.53 -1.67 -4.20
N GLY A 10 7.43 -1.27 -4.82
CA GLY A 10 6.70 -2.12 -5.74
C GLY A 10 5.81 -1.36 -6.69
N MET A 11 4.97 -2.10 -7.40
CA MET A 11 4.07 -1.60 -8.42
C MET A 11 2.65 -2.14 -8.24
N GLY A 12 1.68 -1.57 -8.95
CA GLY A 12 0.28 -2.00 -8.93
C GLY A 12 -0.01 -3.15 -9.89
N GLY A 13 -0.10 -4.38 -9.37
CA GLY A 13 -0.34 -5.59 -10.14
C GLY A 13 0.88 -6.08 -10.90
N TRP A 14 0.68 -7.11 -11.73
CA TRP A 14 1.72 -7.70 -12.59
C TRP A 14 1.21 -8.00 -14.01
N THR A 15 -0.07 -7.79 -14.29
CA THR A 15 -0.68 -7.99 -15.60
C THR A 15 -1.11 -6.64 -16.18
N PHE A 16 -0.26 -6.06 -17.00
CA PHE A 16 -0.55 -4.83 -17.72
C PHE A 16 0.06 -4.94 -19.11
N GLU A 17 -0.77 -4.87 -20.15
CA GLU A 17 -0.38 -5.16 -21.53
C GLU A 17 0.89 -4.44 -22.01
N PRO A 18 1.06 -3.13 -21.76
CA PRO A 18 2.30 -2.44 -22.16
C PRO A 18 3.57 -3.01 -21.54
N TRP A 19 3.48 -3.73 -20.41
CA TRP A 19 4.64 -4.40 -19.79
C TRP A 19 5.11 -5.62 -20.56
N ASP A 20 4.29 -6.18 -21.47
CA ASP A 20 4.69 -7.33 -22.28
C ASP A 20 5.88 -7.02 -23.20
N THR A 21 6.05 -5.73 -23.56
CA THR A 21 7.13 -5.27 -24.44
C THR A 21 8.13 -4.34 -23.77
N SER A 22 7.81 -3.82 -22.56
CA SER A 22 8.66 -2.85 -21.88
C SER A 22 9.38 -3.41 -20.65
N PHE A 23 8.77 -4.35 -19.93
CA PHE A 23 9.28 -4.86 -18.66
C PHE A 23 9.55 -6.36 -18.69
N TYR A 24 8.67 -7.15 -19.29
CA TYR A 24 8.85 -8.60 -19.37
C TYR A 24 9.81 -9.00 -20.48
N PRO A 25 10.57 -10.11 -20.31
CA PRO A 25 11.31 -10.71 -21.41
C PRO A 25 10.38 -11.04 -22.59
N ASP A 26 10.94 -10.94 -23.82
CA ASP A 26 10.19 -11.28 -25.03
C ASP A 26 9.54 -12.67 -24.91
N LYS A 27 8.26 -12.75 -25.30
CA LYS A 27 7.45 -13.99 -25.29
C LYS A 27 7.27 -14.65 -23.92
N LEU A 28 7.47 -13.93 -22.82
CA LEU A 28 7.18 -14.49 -21.49
C LEU A 28 5.69 -14.84 -21.36
N PRO A 29 5.33 -16.14 -21.09
CA PRO A 29 3.93 -16.51 -20.90
C PRO A 29 3.29 -15.72 -19.76
N LYS A 30 2.02 -15.30 -19.94
CA LYS A 30 1.26 -14.58 -18.90
C LYS A 30 1.28 -15.27 -17.53
N ALA A 31 1.20 -16.61 -17.52
CA ALA A 31 1.28 -17.42 -16.29
C ALA A 31 2.62 -17.32 -15.56
N LYS A 32 3.67 -16.78 -16.19
CA LYS A 32 5.00 -16.60 -15.61
C LYS A 32 5.30 -15.14 -15.20
N GLN A 33 4.39 -14.23 -15.51
CA GLN A 33 4.60 -12.79 -15.21
C GLN A 33 4.75 -12.53 -13.73
N LEU A 34 3.92 -13.13 -12.86
CA LEU A 34 4.07 -13.01 -11.41
C LEU A 34 5.42 -13.52 -10.93
N GLN A 35 5.82 -14.71 -11.41
CA GLN A 35 7.09 -15.31 -11.04
C GLN A 35 8.29 -14.44 -11.44
N TYR A 36 8.22 -13.77 -12.59
CA TYR A 36 9.24 -12.81 -13.03
C TYR A 36 9.21 -11.54 -12.20
N ALA A 37 8.06 -10.88 -12.13
CA ALA A 37 7.90 -9.60 -11.46
C ALA A 37 8.31 -9.64 -9.97
N SER A 38 7.92 -10.71 -9.25
CA SER A 38 8.27 -10.89 -7.84
C SER A 38 9.77 -11.10 -7.56
N ARG A 39 10.58 -11.28 -8.61
CA ARG A 39 12.05 -11.33 -8.52
C ARG A 39 12.71 -10.01 -8.88
N GLN A 40 11.97 -9.07 -9.46
CA GLN A 40 12.48 -7.74 -9.80
C GLN A 40 12.18 -6.72 -8.72
N VAL A 41 11.06 -6.87 -8.01
CA VAL A 41 10.64 -5.97 -6.93
C VAL A 41 10.27 -6.76 -5.67
N PRO A 42 10.52 -6.23 -4.46
CA PRO A 42 10.26 -6.95 -3.19
C PRO A 42 8.78 -6.96 -2.79
N SER A 43 7.92 -6.21 -3.47
CA SER A 43 6.48 -6.15 -3.16
C SER A 43 5.63 -5.80 -4.37
N ILE A 44 4.37 -6.23 -4.36
CA ILE A 44 3.36 -5.85 -5.35
C ILE A 44 2.05 -5.52 -4.64
N GLU A 45 1.40 -4.41 -5.03
CA GLU A 45 0.05 -4.07 -4.62
C GLU A 45 -0.96 -4.77 -5.55
N VAL A 46 -1.73 -5.70 -5.02
CA VAL A 46 -2.68 -6.51 -5.80
C VAL A 46 -4.00 -5.77 -5.93
N ASN A 47 -4.21 -5.12 -7.07
CA ASN A 47 -5.45 -4.38 -7.33
C ASN A 47 -6.63 -5.28 -7.75
N GLY A 48 -6.37 -6.49 -8.23
CA GLY A 48 -7.40 -7.43 -8.67
C GLY A 48 -8.39 -7.80 -7.57
N THR A 49 -7.96 -7.87 -6.32
CA THR A 49 -8.80 -8.19 -5.16
C THR A 49 -9.84 -7.13 -4.82
N TYR A 50 -9.68 -5.90 -5.32
CA TYR A 50 -10.69 -4.85 -5.21
C TYR A 50 -11.94 -5.14 -6.06
N TYR A 51 -11.75 -5.72 -7.25
CA TYR A 51 -12.82 -5.95 -8.23
C TYR A 51 -13.40 -7.35 -8.16
N SER A 52 -12.60 -8.33 -7.77
CA SER A 52 -12.94 -9.76 -7.83
C SER A 52 -12.66 -10.45 -6.51
N SER A 53 -13.49 -11.44 -6.18
CA SER A 53 -13.21 -12.36 -5.07
C SER A 53 -12.37 -13.52 -5.59
N PHE A 54 -11.22 -13.74 -4.97
CA PHE A 54 -10.39 -14.90 -5.21
C PHE A 54 -10.66 -15.96 -4.15
N LYS A 55 -10.22 -17.20 -4.40
CA LYS A 55 -10.32 -18.31 -3.46
C LYS A 55 -8.93 -18.69 -2.96
N GLU A 56 -8.88 -19.35 -1.83
CA GLU A 56 -7.66 -19.82 -1.16
C GLU A 56 -6.62 -20.45 -2.12
N PRO A 57 -6.96 -21.38 -3.06
CA PRO A 57 -5.97 -21.93 -3.97
C PRO A 57 -5.23 -20.89 -4.82
N THR A 58 -5.85 -19.74 -5.09
CA THR A 58 -5.18 -18.64 -5.80
C THR A 58 -4.12 -17.98 -4.93
N PHE A 59 -4.41 -17.75 -3.66
CA PHE A 59 -3.45 -17.16 -2.72
C PHE A 59 -2.30 -18.13 -2.43
N VAL A 60 -2.59 -19.43 -2.26
CA VAL A 60 -1.57 -20.48 -2.16
C VAL A 60 -0.64 -20.47 -3.37
N LYS A 61 -1.21 -20.41 -4.58
CA LYS A 61 -0.42 -20.31 -5.82
C LYS A 61 0.47 -19.06 -5.83
N TRP A 62 -0.07 -17.88 -5.51
CA TRP A 62 0.73 -16.66 -5.45
C TRP A 62 1.87 -16.76 -4.44
N ALA A 63 1.60 -17.32 -3.25
CA ALA A 63 2.62 -17.54 -2.24
C ALA A 63 3.75 -18.45 -2.75
N SER A 64 3.44 -19.51 -3.52
CA SER A 64 4.42 -20.45 -4.06
C SER A 64 5.23 -19.89 -5.24
N GLU A 65 4.69 -18.92 -5.99
CA GLU A 65 5.36 -18.33 -7.16
C GLU A 65 6.36 -17.23 -6.79
N ALA A 66 6.16 -16.54 -5.67
CA ALA A 66 7.04 -15.48 -5.19
C ALA A 66 8.20 -16.04 -4.34
N PRO A 67 9.38 -15.39 -4.39
CA PRO A 67 10.53 -15.80 -3.57
C PRO A 67 10.27 -15.50 -2.07
N ASP A 68 11.13 -16.04 -1.21
CA ASP A 68 11.13 -15.73 0.22
C ASP A 68 11.42 -14.23 0.44
N GLY A 69 10.77 -13.65 1.46
CA GLY A 69 10.86 -12.21 1.77
C GLY A 69 10.02 -11.30 0.89
N PHE A 70 9.41 -11.82 -0.20
CA PHE A 70 8.46 -11.06 -1.00
C PHE A 70 7.13 -10.84 -0.26
N VAL A 71 6.51 -9.68 -0.44
CA VAL A 71 5.26 -9.34 0.26
C VAL A 71 4.19 -8.83 -0.73
N TYR A 72 2.99 -9.36 -0.60
CA TYR A 72 1.80 -8.88 -1.31
C TYR A 72 1.04 -7.88 -0.44
N SER A 73 0.81 -6.66 -0.92
CA SER A 73 -0.24 -5.81 -0.37
C SER A 73 -1.55 -6.07 -1.12
N LEU A 74 -2.61 -6.35 -0.41
CA LEU A 74 -3.91 -6.62 -1.04
C LEU A 74 -4.80 -5.39 -0.97
N LYS A 75 -5.40 -4.99 -2.10
CA LYS A 75 -6.43 -3.96 -2.08
C LYS A 75 -7.75 -4.58 -1.64
N GLY A 76 -8.27 -4.14 -0.51
CA GLY A 76 -9.54 -4.59 0.05
C GLY A 76 -10.69 -4.42 -0.93
N ASN A 77 -11.64 -5.37 -0.89
CA ASN A 77 -12.71 -5.42 -1.88
C ASN A 77 -13.61 -4.18 -1.82
N ARG A 78 -14.03 -3.66 -2.99
CA ARG A 78 -14.86 -2.46 -3.13
C ARG A 78 -16.19 -2.53 -2.38
N PHE A 79 -16.74 -3.70 -2.16
CA PHE A 79 -17.99 -3.87 -1.40
C PHE A 79 -17.81 -3.56 0.10
N VAL A 80 -16.58 -3.43 0.58
CA VAL A 80 -16.27 -2.96 1.92
C VAL A 80 -16.24 -1.45 1.99
N THR A 81 -15.54 -0.78 1.05
CA THR A 81 -15.25 0.66 1.12
C THR A 81 -16.21 1.54 0.35
N ASN A 82 -16.95 0.99 -0.66
CA ASN A 82 -17.91 1.75 -1.47
C ASN A 82 -19.34 1.67 -0.88
N ARG A 83 -19.46 1.74 0.44
CA ARG A 83 -20.74 1.76 1.13
C ARG A 83 -21.12 3.17 1.56
N ARG A 84 -22.42 3.44 1.59
CA ARG A 84 -22.95 4.69 2.14
C ARG A 84 -22.65 4.77 3.63
N VAL A 85 -22.95 3.71 4.37
CA VAL A 85 -22.65 3.54 5.80
C VAL A 85 -21.55 2.50 5.93
N LEU A 86 -20.35 2.94 6.36
CA LEU A 86 -19.17 2.08 6.46
C LEU A 86 -19.28 1.07 7.61
N GLY A 87 -19.95 1.44 8.70
CA GLY A 87 -20.21 0.55 9.82
C GLY A 87 -20.98 -0.72 9.46
N GLU A 88 -21.68 -0.73 8.30
CA GLU A 88 -22.41 -1.92 7.77
C GLU A 88 -21.51 -2.83 6.91
N ALA A 89 -20.21 -2.58 6.82
CA ALA A 89 -19.32 -3.35 5.96
C ALA A 89 -18.93 -4.75 6.50
N GLY A 90 -19.34 -5.11 7.71
CA GLY A 90 -18.88 -6.30 8.43
C GLY A 90 -18.98 -7.61 7.62
N GLU A 91 -20.14 -7.91 7.04
CA GLU A 91 -20.31 -9.11 6.22
C GLU A 91 -19.38 -9.13 4.99
N SER A 92 -19.25 -8.00 4.29
CA SER A 92 -18.37 -7.90 3.12
C SER A 92 -16.89 -8.01 3.50
N MET A 93 -16.51 -7.49 4.67
CA MET A 93 -15.16 -7.62 5.21
C MET A 93 -14.84 -9.07 5.58
N LEU A 94 -15.74 -9.74 6.31
CA LEU A 94 -15.58 -11.16 6.66
C LEU A 94 -15.48 -12.03 5.40
N ARG A 95 -16.31 -11.76 4.38
CA ARG A 95 -16.27 -12.48 3.10
C ARG A 95 -14.93 -12.26 2.37
N PHE A 96 -14.38 -11.05 2.39
CA PHE A 96 -13.09 -10.76 1.78
C PHE A 96 -11.95 -11.44 2.54
N LEU A 97 -11.87 -11.27 3.86
CA LEU A 97 -10.81 -11.84 4.68
C LEU A 97 -10.88 -13.37 4.72
N GLY A 98 -12.09 -13.93 4.82
CA GLY A 98 -12.33 -15.38 4.80
C GLY A 98 -12.23 -16.04 3.43
N SER A 99 -11.89 -15.28 2.37
CA SER A 99 -11.69 -15.84 1.02
C SER A 99 -10.39 -16.66 0.88
N GLY A 100 -9.54 -16.66 1.92
CA GLY A 100 -8.27 -17.39 1.96
C GLY A 100 -7.05 -16.49 1.90
N VAL A 101 -7.19 -15.17 2.16
CA VAL A 101 -6.04 -14.23 2.14
C VAL A 101 -4.91 -14.66 3.09
N ALA A 102 -5.26 -15.31 4.20
CA ALA A 102 -4.31 -15.83 5.18
C ALA A 102 -3.39 -16.93 4.62
N ALA A 103 -3.76 -17.58 3.52
CA ALA A 103 -2.92 -18.57 2.83
C ALA A 103 -1.63 -17.96 2.22
N LEU A 104 -1.53 -16.64 2.13
CA LEU A 104 -0.27 -15.96 1.80
C LEU A 104 0.78 -16.09 2.93
N GLY A 105 0.38 -16.39 4.17
CA GLY A 105 1.29 -16.55 5.31
C GLY A 105 2.17 -15.32 5.51
N ASP A 106 3.47 -15.52 5.65
CA ASP A 106 4.47 -14.44 5.83
C ASP A 106 4.56 -13.48 4.64
N LYS A 107 3.99 -13.85 3.49
CA LYS A 107 3.92 -12.99 2.31
C LYS A 107 2.70 -12.09 2.29
N LEU A 108 1.80 -12.17 3.29
CA LEU A 108 0.70 -11.24 3.44
C LEU A 108 1.20 -9.92 4.03
N GLY A 109 1.17 -8.88 3.21
CA GLY A 109 1.46 -7.51 3.59
C GLY A 109 0.21 -6.73 4.02
N PRO A 110 0.28 -5.39 3.99
CA PRO A 110 -0.85 -4.55 4.34
C PRO A 110 -2.07 -4.77 3.45
N ILE A 111 -3.25 -4.63 4.04
CA ILE A 111 -4.52 -4.55 3.31
C ILE A 111 -4.88 -3.09 3.14
N LEU A 112 -4.94 -2.64 1.89
CA LEU A 112 -5.28 -1.28 1.51
C LEU A 112 -6.80 -1.10 1.42
N TRP A 113 -7.38 -0.30 2.28
CA TRP A 113 -8.77 0.14 2.22
C TRP A 113 -8.84 1.51 1.55
N GLN A 114 -9.22 1.52 0.27
CA GLN A 114 -9.33 2.74 -0.52
C GLN A 114 -10.76 3.23 -0.55
N PHE A 115 -10.99 4.45 -0.04
CA PHE A 115 -12.29 5.10 -0.04
C PHE A 115 -12.47 5.98 -1.29
N ALA A 116 -13.71 6.01 -1.81
CA ALA A 116 -14.03 6.79 -3.01
C ALA A 116 -13.91 8.32 -2.74
N PRO A 117 -13.61 9.14 -3.77
CA PRO A 117 -13.57 10.60 -3.62
C PRO A 117 -14.87 11.22 -3.11
N THR A 118 -15.99 10.53 -3.32
CA THR A 118 -17.32 10.95 -2.84
C THR A 118 -17.58 10.64 -1.37
N LYS A 119 -16.74 9.78 -0.74
CA LYS A 119 -16.88 9.44 0.68
C LYS A 119 -16.34 10.58 1.52
N LYS A 120 -17.23 11.28 2.19
CA LYS A 120 -16.88 12.33 3.18
C LYS A 120 -16.55 11.69 4.52
N PHE A 121 -15.73 12.37 5.30
CA PHE A 121 -15.43 12.00 6.67
C PHE A 121 -16.66 12.25 7.55
N ASP A 122 -17.08 11.20 8.22
CA ASP A 122 -18.05 11.17 9.30
C ASP A 122 -17.38 10.38 10.43
N PRO A 123 -17.04 11.00 11.56
CA PRO A 123 -16.26 10.36 12.62
C PRO A 123 -16.91 9.09 13.17
N ASP A 124 -18.22 9.10 13.36
CA ASP A 124 -18.95 7.98 13.97
C ASP A 124 -19.02 6.80 13.01
N ASP A 125 -19.36 7.04 11.72
CA ASP A 125 -19.39 6.00 10.68
C ASP A 125 -17.97 5.45 10.41
N PHE A 126 -16.97 6.33 10.42
CA PHE A 126 -15.58 5.92 10.19
C PHE A 126 -15.04 5.13 11.38
N GLU A 127 -15.32 5.53 12.61
CA GLU A 127 -14.95 4.74 13.80
C GLU A 127 -15.66 3.38 13.82
N ALA A 128 -16.95 3.33 13.43
CA ALA A 128 -17.66 2.07 13.30
C ALA A 128 -17.00 1.13 12.29
N PHE A 129 -16.49 1.66 11.17
CA PHE A 129 -15.68 0.89 10.21
C PHE A 129 -14.38 0.39 10.83
N LEU A 130 -13.63 1.25 11.53
CA LEU A 130 -12.35 0.86 12.15
C LEU A 130 -12.52 -0.26 13.19
N LYS A 131 -13.65 -0.28 13.91
CA LYS A 131 -14.01 -1.36 14.84
C LYS A 131 -14.22 -2.72 14.15
N LEU A 132 -14.50 -2.74 12.85
CA LEU A 132 -14.66 -3.97 12.07
C LEU A 132 -13.33 -4.59 11.64
N LEU A 133 -12.23 -3.84 11.71
CA LEU A 133 -10.91 -4.30 11.26
C LEU A 133 -10.33 -5.32 12.25
N PRO A 134 -10.20 -6.61 11.89
CA PRO A 134 -9.65 -7.59 12.81
C PRO A 134 -8.12 -7.51 12.85
N GLU A 135 -7.54 -7.80 14.01
CA GLU A 135 -6.08 -7.84 14.17
C GLU A 135 -5.45 -9.08 13.51
N LYS A 136 -6.24 -10.15 13.33
CA LYS A 136 -5.78 -11.43 12.77
C LYS A 136 -6.87 -12.10 11.93
N GLN A 137 -6.43 -12.89 10.95
CA GLN A 137 -7.26 -13.82 10.20
C GLN A 137 -6.54 -15.18 10.13
N ASP A 138 -7.19 -16.25 10.60
CA ASP A 138 -6.65 -17.62 10.58
C ASP A 138 -5.22 -17.70 11.16
N GLY A 139 -4.97 -16.98 12.26
CA GLY A 139 -3.67 -16.91 12.94
C GLY A 139 -2.67 -15.93 12.35
N VAL A 140 -2.89 -15.43 11.14
CA VAL A 140 -2.02 -14.44 10.47
C VAL A 140 -2.38 -13.03 10.93
N ALA A 141 -1.37 -12.25 11.38
CA ALA A 141 -1.56 -10.86 11.76
C ALA A 141 -1.91 -10.00 10.53
N LEU A 142 -2.88 -9.10 10.70
CA LEU A 142 -3.31 -8.19 9.64
C LEU A 142 -2.80 -6.77 9.91
N ARG A 143 -2.41 -6.09 8.85
CA ARG A 143 -2.01 -4.68 8.85
C ARG A 143 -2.96 -3.91 7.93
N HIS A 144 -3.55 -2.83 8.43
CA HIS A 144 -4.57 -2.07 7.70
C HIS A 144 -4.04 -0.70 7.31
N ALA A 145 -4.17 -0.37 6.02
CA ALA A 145 -3.82 0.92 5.44
C ALA A 145 -5.08 1.61 4.89
N LEU A 146 -5.24 2.90 5.17
CA LEU A 146 -6.44 3.70 4.87
C LEU A 146 -6.08 4.76 3.84
N GLU A 147 -6.57 4.63 2.60
CA GLU A 147 -6.41 5.65 1.58
C GLU A 147 -7.71 6.45 1.43
N VAL A 148 -7.68 7.68 1.86
CA VAL A 148 -8.80 8.62 1.74
C VAL A 148 -8.60 9.55 0.54
N ARG A 149 -9.68 9.95 -0.13
CA ARG A 149 -9.65 10.71 -1.37
C ARG A 149 -10.54 11.96 -1.36
N ASN A 150 -11.06 12.34 -0.20
CA ASN A 150 -11.88 13.52 -0.01
C ASN A 150 -11.23 14.45 1.01
N ASP A 151 -11.22 15.75 0.74
CA ASP A 151 -10.56 16.75 1.59
C ASP A 151 -11.17 16.89 2.98
N SER A 152 -12.40 16.39 3.19
CA SER A 152 -13.00 16.36 4.53
C SER A 152 -12.23 15.51 5.54
N PHE A 153 -11.31 14.63 5.07
CA PHE A 153 -10.40 13.86 5.93
C PHE A 153 -9.16 14.65 6.38
N ILE A 154 -8.95 15.88 5.90
CA ILE A 154 -7.82 16.73 6.29
C ILE A 154 -8.14 17.38 7.66
N VAL A 155 -8.27 16.55 8.68
CA VAL A 155 -8.61 16.95 10.06
C VAL A 155 -7.86 16.08 11.08
N GLN A 156 -7.53 16.66 12.23
CA GLN A 156 -6.82 15.97 13.32
C GLN A 156 -7.58 14.74 13.84
N GLU A 157 -8.89 14.81 13.87
CA GLU A 157 -9.76 13.74 14.35
C GLU A 157 -9.60 12.44 13.52
N PHE A 158 -9.42 12.55 12.20
CA PHE A 158 -9.13 11.40 11.36
C PHE A 158 -7.80 10.73 11.75
N ALA A 159 -6.74 11.53 11.95
CA ALA A 159 -5.44 11.01 12.37
C ALA A 159 -5.51 10.37 13.76
N ALA A 160 -6.27 10.98 14.69
CA ALA A 160 -6.49 10.45 16.04
C ALA A 160 -7.22 9.10 16.01
N LEU A 161 -8.27 8.96 15.20
CA LEU A 161 -8.98 7.68 15.01
C LEU A 161 -8.07 6.62 14.39
N ALA A 162 -7.32 6.94 13.34
CA ALA A 162 -6.40 6.01 12.72
C ALA A 162 -5.34 5.49 13.72
N ARG A 163 -4.78 6.37 14.59
CA ARG A 163 -3.85 5.98 15.67
C ARG A 163 -4.52 5.08 16.71
N LYS A 164 -5.74 5.43 17.15
CA LYS A 164 -6.50 4.64 18.13
C LYS A 164 -6.67 3.19 17.70
N TYR A 165 -6.87 2.96 16.40
CA TYR A 165 -7.07 1.63 15.82
C TYR A 165 -5.81 1.08 15.13
N LYS A 166 -4.65 1.72 15.29
CA LYS A 166 -3.35 1.30 14.74
C LYS A 166 -3.36 1.08 13.22
N ALA A 167 -4.27 1.75 12.51
CA ALA A 167 -4.33 1.71 11.05
C ALA A 167 -3.41 2.77 10.45
N ALA A 168 -2.61 2.40 9.44
CA ALA A 168 -1.72 3.34 8.78
C ALA A 168 -2.50 4.23 7.81
N ILE A 169 -2.35 5.55 7.90
CA ILE A 169 -2.82 6.45 6.86
C ILE A 169 -1.89 6.31 5.65
N VAL A 170 -2.47 6.12 4.47
CA VAL A 170 -1.72 6.08 3.22
C VAL A 170 -1.29 7.49 2.84
N TYR A 171 0.01 7.70 2.67
CA TYR A 171 0.49 8.88 2.00
C TYR A 171 0.23 8.75 0.49
N ALA A 172 -0.59 9.63 -0.06
CA ALA A 172 -0.88 9.67 -1.48
C ALA A 172 -0.14 10.85 -2.13
N ASP A 173 0.93 10.55 -2.89
CA ASP A 173 1.57 11.54 -3.77
C ASP A 173 0.69 11.72 -5.01
N HIS A 174 -0.33 12.59 -4.90
CA HIS A 174 -1.33 12.79 -5.93
C HIS A 174 -1.81 14.24 -5.99
N ALA A 175 -2.00 14.80 -7.18
CA ALA A 175 -2.38 16.20 -7.38
C ALA A 175 -3.79 16.57 -6.87
N LYS A 176 -4.67 15.58 -6.65
CA LYS A 176 -6.11 15.80 -6.36
C LYS A 176 -6.58 15.15 -5.05
N TYR A 177 -5.76 14.35 -4.38
CA TYR A 177 -6.16 13.64 -3.18
C TYR A 177 -5.39 14.14 -1.96
N PRO A 178 -5.94 13.97 -0.75
CA PRO A 178 -5.25 14.36 0.48
C PRO A 178 -3.86 13.71 0.59
N ASP A 179 -2.85 14.53 0.88
CA ASP A 179 -1.44 14.17 1.08
C ASP A 179 -1.10 14.15 2.58
N ILE A 180 -1.71 13.24 3.33
CA ILE A 180 -1.59 13.17 4.79
C ILE A 180 -0.41 12.28 5.18
N ALA A 181 0.62 12.86 5.82
CA ALA A 181 1.84 12.17 6.21
C ALA A 181 1.91 11.79 7.70
N ASP A 182 0.80 11.90 8.42
CA ASP A 182 0.73 11.49 9.83
C ASP A 182 1.00 9.99 9.97
N VAL A 183 1.97 9.64 10.81
CA VAL A 183 2.28 8.26 11.15
C VAL A 183 1.29 7.79 12.21
N THR A 184 0.45 6.83 11.88
CA THR A 184 -0.66 6.37 12.72
C THR A 184 -0.62 4.88 13.03
N GLY A 185 0.18 4.10 12.28
CA GLY A 185 0.40 2.66 12.48
C GLY A 185 1.86 2.32 12.79
N ASP A 186 2.14 1.05 12.85
CA ASP A 186 3.48 0.48 13.05
C ASP A 186 4.26 0.25 11.73
N PHE A 187 3.67 0.65 10.62
CA PHE A 187 4.26 0.63 9.28
C PHE A 187 3.84 1.88 8.50
N ILE A 188 4.51 2.12 7.38
CA ILE A 188 4.21 3.20 6.44
C ILE A 188 3.72 2.61 5.11
N TYR A 189 2.75 3.29 4.51
CA TYR A 189 2.24 2.98 3.18
C TYR A 189 2.19 4.26 2.33
N ALA A 190 3.02 4.31 1.29
CA ALA A 190 3.06 5.43 0.37
C ALA A 190 2.67 4.98 -1.05
N ARG A 191 1.80 5.74 -1.71
CA ARG A 191 1.39 5.53 -3.10
C ARG A 191 1.85 6.72 -3.92
N LEU A 192 2.83 6.49 -4.79
CA LEU A 192 3.41 7.48 -5.69
C LEU A 192 2.63 7.49 -6.99
N GLN A 193 1.90 8.56 -7.25
CA GLN A 193 0.89 8.67 -8.30
C GLN A 193 1.12 9.88 -9.22
N THR A 194 2.29 10.53 -9.13
CA THR A 194 2.68 11.69 -9.97
C THR A 194 3.81 11.35 -10.95
N GLY A 195 4.03 10.05 -11.19
CA GLY A 195 5.01 9.58 -12.16
C GLY A 195 4.67 9.96 -13.60
N SER A 196 5.63 9.77 -14.51
CA SER A 196 5.45 9.98 -15.95
C SER A 196 6.10 8.85 -16.75
N ASP A 197 5.45 8.43 -17.83
CA ASP A 197 6.02 7.47 -18.78
C ASP A 197 7.17 8.08 -19.61
N ASP A 198 7.32 9.43 -19.62
CA ASP A 198 8.45 10.15 -20.23
C ASP A 198 9.75 9.99 -19.43
N ASN A 199 9.65 9.70 -18.13
CA ASN A 199 10.82 9.43 -17.30
C ASN A 199 11.14 7.93 -17.35
N PRO A 200 12.37 7.52 -17.74
CA PRO A 200 12.75 6.10 -17.79
C PRO A 200 12.45 5.32 -16.49
N ASP A 201 12.65 5.96 -15.35
CA ASP A 201 12.44 5.43 -14.01
C ASP A 201 11.14 5.95 -13.37
N CYS A 202 10.10 6.25 -14.17
CA CYS A 202 8.81 6.78 -13.73
C CYS A 202 8.86 8.18 -13.09
N TYR A 203 9.87 8.48 -12.31
CA TYR A 203 10.19 9.77 -11.68
C TYR A 203 11.54 10.30 -12.14
N THR A 204 11.77 11.59 -11.95
CA THR A 204 13.11 12.17 -12.17
C THR A 204 14.12 11.59 -11.18
N PRO A 205 15.44 11.56 -11.51
CA PRO A 205 16.46 11.13 -10.56
C PRO A 205 16.36 11.84 -9.20
N LYS A 206 16.19 13.17 -9.21
CA LYS A 206 16.00 13.98 -8.00
C LYS A 206 14.78 13.55 -7.21
N GLY A 207 13.63 13.32 -7.87
CA GLY A 207 12.41 12.85 -7.20
C GLY A 207 12.59 11.48 -6.53
N LEU A 208 13.31 10.57 -7.19
CA LEU A 208 13.64 9.27 -6.58
C LEU A 208 14.60 9.39 -5.40
N ASP A 209 15.57 10.31 -5.45
CA ASP A 209 16.48 10.58 -4.33
C ASP A 209 15.72 11.15 -3.12
N GLU A 210 14.78 12.05 -3.35
CA GLU A 210 13.88 12.57 -2.31
C GLU A 210 13.01 11.47 -1.70
N TRP A 211 12.42 10.59 -2.52
CA TRP A 211 11.64 9.46 -2.01
C TRP A 211 12.48 8.43 -1.26
N ALA A 212 13.72 8.19 -1.70
CA ALA A 212 14.63 7.32 -0.95
C ALA A 212 14.98 7.91 0.42
N ALA A 213 15.23 9.21 0.52
CA ALA A 213 15.49 9.91 1.78
C ALA A 213 14.28 9.83 2.72
N ARG A 214 13.07 10.12 2.23
CA ARG A 214 11.81 10.01 3.02
C ARG A 214 11.59 8.58 3.53
N ALA A 215 11.79 7.58 2.67
CA ALA A 215 11.64 6.17 3.05
C ALA A 215 12.61 5.76 4.15
N ARG A 216 13.88 6.21 4.10
CA ARG A 216 14.86 5.98 5.17
C ARG A 216 14.44 6.64 6.49
N ILE A 217 13.98 7.90 6.44
CA ILE A 217 13.49 8.63 7.63
C ILE A 217 12.33 7.85 8.28
N TRP A 218 11.37 7.38 7.50
CA TRP A 218 10.27 6.56 8.01
C TRP A 218 10.74 5.21 8.58
N ALA A 219 11.67 4.52 7.89
CA ALA A 219 12.19 3.24 8.36
C ALA A 219 12.97 3.36 9.67
N GLU A 220 13.62 4.51 9.91
CA GLU A 220 14.25 4.85 11.20
C GLU A 220 13.24 5.19 12.30
N GLY A 221 11.96 5.25 11.98
CA GLY A 221 10.90 5.59 12.92
C GLY A 221 10.61 7.07 13.10
N LYS A 222 11.22 7.91 12.27
CA LYS A 222 11.03 9.37 12.24
C LYS A 222 9.97 9.76 11.21
N GLN A 223 9.69 11.05 11.10
CA GLN A 223 8.74 11.62 10.13
C GLN A 223 9.47 12.64 9.25
N PRO A 224 9.34 12.55 7.90
CA PRO A 224 9.88 13.58 6.99
C PRO A 224 9.27 14.95 7.30
N ALA A 225 10.14 15.97 7.46
CA ALA A 225 9.69 17.31 7.85
C ALA A 225 9.09 18.11 6.67
N ASP A 226 9.33 17.66 5.45
CA ASP A 226 8.86 18.29 4.21
C ASP A 226 7.47 17.78 3.77
N LEU A 227 6.88 16.83 4.50
CA LEU A 227 5.56 16.29 4.20
C LEU A 227 4.51 16.86 5.15
N ARG A 228 3.31 17.12 4.59
CA ARG A 228 2.20 17.71 5.33
C ARG A 228 1.60 16.74 6.34
N ARG A 229 1.39 17.21 7.56
CA ARG A 229 0.65 16.53 8.63
C ARG A 229 -0.63 17.29 8.95
N VAL A 230 -1.68 16.56 9.27
CA VAL A 230 -2.95 17.15 9.76
C VAL A 230 -2.95 17.31 11.27
N ASP A 231 -2.12 16.54 11.97
CA ASP A 231 -1.91 16.62 13.42
C ASP A 231 -0.42 16.77 13.77
N PRO A 232 0.18 17.94 13.49
CA PRO A 232 1.61 18.17 13.74
C PRO A 232 1.96 18.24 15.24
N ALA A 233 0.98 18.38 16.12
CA ALA A 233 1.19 18.42 17.57
C ALA A 233 1.41 17.02 18.19
N THR A 234 0.98 15.96 17.51
CA THR A 234 1.12 14.58 17.98
C THR A 234 2.22 13.86 17.23
N ASP A 235 3.33 13.60 17.89
CA ASP A 235 4.42 12.79 17.32
C ASP A 235 4.15 11.31 17.52
N ALA A 236 4.46 10.53 16.48
CA ALA A 236 4.47 9.07 16.60
C ALA A 236 5.69 8.60 17.42
N PRO A 237 5.58 7.53 18.20
CA PRO A 237 6.73 6.94 18.89
C PRO A 237 7.88 6.67 17.92
N VAL A 238 9.11 7.02 18.29
CA VAL A 238 10.29 6.73 17.47
C VAL A 238 10.62 5.24 17.60
N GLN A 239 10.27 4.48 16.57
CA GLN A 239 10.53 3.05 16.47
C GLN A 239 10.71 2.63 15.02
N PRO A 240 11.55 1.63 14.71
CA PRO A 240 11.68 1.11 13.35
C PRO A 240 10.34 0.71 12.77
N ARG A 241 10.08 1.08 11.49
CA ARG A 241 8.84 0.75 10.78
C ARG A 241 9.13 0.18 9.42
N ASP A 242 8.40 -0.87 9.05
CA ASP A 242 8.35 -1.29 7.65
C ASP A 242 7.74 -0.19 6.79
N VAL A 243 8.31 0.02 5.61
CA VAL A 243 7.87 1.04 4.66
C VAL A 243 7.52 0.37 3.34
N PHE A 244 6.30 0.59 2.89
CA PHE A 244 5.80 0.12 1.59
C PHE A 244 5.60 1.33 0.67
N VAL A 245 6.29 1.33 -0.48
CA VAL A 245 6.22 2.41 -1.48
C VAL A 245 5.77 1.82 -2.80
N TYR A 246 4.62 2.23 -3.30
CA TYR A 246 4.08 1.71 -4.56
C TYR A 246 3.96 2.79 -5.63
N PHE A 247 4.49 2.49 -6.81
CA PHE A 247 4.34 3.29 -8.02
C PHE A 247 3.03 2.90 -8.69
N ILE A 248 2.08 3.84 -8.72
CA ILE A 248 0.68 3.59 -9.09
C ILE A 248 0.18 4.69 -10.03
N THR A 249 -0.65 4.33 -10.99
CA THR A 249 -1.44 5.22 -11.85
C THR A 249 -0.58 5.95 -12.89
N GLU A 250 -0.28 7.24 -12.75
CA GLU A 250 0.49 8.01 -13.73
C GLU A 250 1.90 7.41 -13.88
N GLY A 251 2.38 7.35 -15.12
CA GLY A 251 3.67 6.68 -15.41
C GLY A 251 3.60 5.15 -15.27
N LYS A 252 2.43 4.54 -15.48
CA LYS A 252 2.22 3.11 -15.22
C LYS A 252 3.12 2.19 -16.03
N VAL A 253 3.48 2.56 -17.27
CA VAL A 253 4.42 1.77 -18.09
C VAL A 253 5.78 1.70 -17.42
N ARG A 254 6.19 2.79 -16.77
CA ARG A 254 7.48 2.93 -16.08
C ARG A 254 7.46 2.55 -14.61
N ALA A 255 6.30 2.21 -14.04
CA ALA A 255 6.17 1.87 -12.62
C ALA A 255 7.13 0.75 -12.14
N PRO A 256 7.35 -0.36 -12.87
CA PRO A 256 8.33 -1.37 -12.47
C PRO A 256 9.76 -0.80 -12.37
N PHE A 257 10.16 0.04 -13.31
CA PHE A 257 11.48 0.65 -13.36
C PHE A 257 11.66 1.65 -12.21
N GLY A 258 10.63 2.45 -11.91
CA GLY A 258 10.62 3.35 -10.74
C GLY A 258 10.80 2.58 -9.43
N ALA A 259 10.08 1.47 -9.27
CA ALA A 259 10.21 0.62 -8.08
C ALA A 259 11.64 0.02 -7.95
N MET A 260 12.20 -0.47 -9.04
CA MET A 260 13.57 -1.00 -9.07
C MET A 260 14.61 0.09 -8.82
N ALA A 261 14.46 1.27 -9.45
CA ALA A 261 15.36 2.40 -9.29
C ALA A 261 15.37 2.98 -7.87
N LEU A 262 14.19 2.97 -7.19
CA LEU A 262 14.11 3.33 -5.78
C LEU A 262 14.84 2.31 -4.90
N MET A 263 14.63 1.00 -5.12
CA MET A 263 15.33 -0.05 -4.38
C MET A 263 16.85 0.03 -4.55
N LYS A 264 17.34 0.34 -5.76
CA LYS A 264 18.77 0.53 -6.01
C LYS A 264 19.34 1.64 -5.12
N ARG A 265 18.67 2.80 -5.05
CA ARG A 265 19.09 3.94 -4.20
C ARG A 265 19.07 3.61 -2.70
N LEU A 266 18.23 2.69 -2.29
CA LEU A 266 18.12 2.28 -0.89
C LEU A 266 19.19 1.26 -0.50
N ALA A 267 19.81 0.57 -1.46
CA ALA A 267 20.89 -0.38 -1.25
C ALA A 267 22.27 0.31 -1.15
N ASP A 268 22.41 1.49 -1.75
CA ASP A 268 23.58 2.36 -1.66
C ASP A 268 23.61 3.11 -0.31
#